data_40277d369e6171870f8696a30e5a5144
#
_entry.id   40277d369e6171870f8696a30e5a5144
#
_cell.length_a   1.000
_cell.length_b   1.000
_cell.length_c   1.000
_cell.angle_alpha   90.00
_cell.angle_beta   90.00
_cell.angle_gamma   90.00
#
_symmetry.space_group_name_H-M   'P 1'
#
loop_
_entity.id
_entity.type
_entity.pdbx_description
1 polymer ?
#
loop_
_entity_poly.entity_id
_entity_poly.type
_entity_poly.pdbx_seq_one_letter_code
_entity_poly.pdbx_strand_id
1 'polypeptide(L)'
;MITAAALIFSLSASAKPDELVIATTLSPEATAHIISSWQQQPGAVRIRTINRTSAALERLLDTPALEDVDLVVTSSPMLLQHLQEHDRLAELPDLPDVSRRLVPLRLRGNAAAVAFSGYGILVNKRRMAESNLPVPASWDSLTDSRYQGLLLMSSPSRSDTYHLMVESLLQQRGWDEGWALLLNVSGNLATISSRSFGVADKIKAGLGGAAPVIDNYAWLLLGDPELAFNYLPDSATSPTFVAISRHSLNKEKARAFIRFLLSEQGQNVLADSSTGKYPVTPLPQGNPREPVQRRLLNSPHQMDENLVLKRQRMVQQLFDTAITFRLTESIDAWRALYTAEARVKHPLPHIRALLTAMPVSVQASTDPAYYSRFDDNRKAEEEYIRWQKFFREQQRKAIAELEKVR
;
A
#
# COMPACT_ATOMS: atom_id res chain seq x y z
N MET A 1 -27.81 15.85 -70.97
CA MET A 1 -27.01 16.56 -69.98
C MET A 1 -27.49 16.21 -68.65
N ILE A 2 -26.82 15.31 -67.92
CA ILE A 2 -27.20 14.86 -66.57
C ILE A 2 -26.18 15.46 -65.62
N THR A 3 -26.63 16.38 -64.76
CA THR A 3 -25.78 17.08 -63.79
C THR A 3 -25.74 16.21 -62.52
N ALA A 4 -24.56 15.67 -62.19
CA ALA A 4 -24.33 14.93 -60.95
C ALA A 4 -24.11 15.93 -59.80
N ALA A 5 -25.00 15.95 -58.82
CA ALA A 5 -24.81 16.66 -57.56
C ALA A 5 -23.94 15.83 -56.62
N ALA A 6 -22.76 16.31 -56.32
CA ALA A 6 -21.90 15.71 -55.31
C ALA A 6 -22.38 16.12 -53.93
N LEU A 7 -22.94 15.17 -53.13
CA LEU A 7 -23.18 15.34 -51.72
C LEU A 7 -21.84 15.25 -50.95
N ILE A 8 -21.37 16.39 -50.44
CA ILE A 8 -20.29 16.45 -49.49
C ILE A 8 -20.85 16.08 -48.12
N PHE A 9 -20.60 14.85 -47.65
CA PHE A 9 -20.80 14.48 -46.27
C PHE A 9 -19.68 15.10 -45.44
N SER A 10 -20.00 16.20 -44.77
CA SER A 10 -19.18 16.71 -43.66
C SER A 10 -19.24 15.72 -42.50
N LEU A 11 -18.19 14.93 -42.33
CA LEU A 11 -17.97 14.22 -41.05
C LEU A 11 -17.77 15.27 -39.96
N SER A 12 -18.84 15.60 -39.23
CA SER A 12 -18.72 16.30 -37.98
C SER A 12 -17.94 15.37 -37.01
N ALA A 13 -16.67 15.70 -36.81
CA ALA A 13 -15.93 15.11 -35.73
C ALA A 13 -16.72 15.40 -34.43
N SER A 14 -17.37 14.37 -33.87
CA SER A 14 -18.02 14.47 -32.58
C SER A 14 -16.95 14.88 -31.59
N ALA A 15 -16.98 16.13 -31.13
CA ALA A 15 -16.09 16.58 -30.07
C ALA A 15 -16.34 15.64 -28.89
N LYS A 16 -15.26 14.95 -28.43
CA LYS A 16 -15.33 14.17 -27.19
C LYS A 16 -15.90 15.11 -26.12
N PRO A 17 -16.82 14.63 -25.26
CA PRO A 17 -17.38 15.46 -24.21
C PRO A 17 -16.25 16.08 -23.39
N ASP A 18 -16.48 17.28 -22.87
CA ASP A 18 -15.53 18.05 -22.05
C ASP A 18 -15.29 17.34 -20.71
N GLU A 19 -14.53 16.28 -20.72
CA GLU A 19 -14.34 15.31 -19.65
C GLU A 19 -12.86 15.00 -19.43
N LEU A 20 -12.46 14.82 -18.16
CA LEU A 20 -11.16 14.23 -17.78
C LEU A 20 -11.37 12.79 -17.34
N VAL A 21 -10.48 11.92 -17.76
CA VAL A 21 -10.46 10.50 -17.33
C VAL A 21 -9.32 10.29 -16.34
N ILE A 22 -9.65 9.91 -15.11
CA ILE A 22 -8.69 9.67 -14.04
C ILE A 22 -8.63 8.18 -13.71
N ALA A 23 -7.46 7.57 -13.91
CA ALA A 23 -7.14 6.25 -13.38
C ALA A 23 -6.66 6.39 -11.93
N THR A 24 -7.24 5.65 -11.00
CA THR A 24 -6.91 5.82 -9.57
C THR A 24 -6.92 4.52 -8.77
N THR A 25 -6.06 4.47 -7.76
CA THR A 25 -6.01 3.41 -6.74
C THR A 25 -6.63 3.83 -5.40
N LEU A 26 -7.08 5.07 -5.27
CA LEU A 26 -7.73 5.58 -4.05
C LEU A 26 -9.06 4.86 -3.80
N SER A 27 -9.59 4.96 -2.57
CA SER A 27 -10.93 4.44 -2.29
C SER A 27 -11.99 5.18 -3.11
N PRO A 28 -13.11 4.54 -3.44
CA PRO A 28 -14.22 5.19 -4.16
C PRO A 28 -14.74 6.43 -3.42
N GLU A 29 -14.82 6.38 -2.09
CA GLU A 29 -15.33 7.46 -1.23
C GLU A 29 -14.41 8.69 -1.30
N ALA A 30 -13.10 8.50 -1.10
CA ALA A 30 -12.11 9.57 -1.21
C ALA A 30 -12.11 10.18 -2.62
N THR A 31 -12.20 9.33 -3.64
CA THR A 31 -12.24 9.77 -5.04
C THR A 31 -13.48 10.61 -5.31
N ALA A 32 -14.67 10.16 -4.86
CA ALA A 32 -15.92 10.89 -5.05
C ALA A 32 -15.90 12.25 -4.33
N HIS A 33 -15.34 12.31 -3.12
CA HIS A 33 -15.22 13.56 -2.36
C HIS A 33 -14.33 14.59 -3.08
N ILE A 34 -13.17 14.18 -3.58
CA ILE A 34 -12.27 15.02 -4.37
C ILE A 34 -12.96 15.54 -5.64
N ILE A 35 -13.66 14.66 -6.37
CA ILE A 35 -14.37 15.03 -7.60
C ILE A 35 -15.51 16.01 -7.32
N SER A 36 -16.31 15.77 -6.29
CA SER A 36 -17.40 16.66 -5.90
C SER A 36 -16.89 18.07 -5.60
N SER A 37 -15.76 18.19 -4.92
CA SER A 37 -15.16 19.48 -4.63
C SER A 37 -14.54 20.16 -5.86
N TRP A 38 -13.94 19.38 -6.77
CA TRP A 38 -13.48 19.89 -8.07
C TRP A 38 -14.62 20.46 -8.89
N GLN A 39 -15.77 19.78 -8.96
CA GLN A 39 -16.93 20.23 -9.76
C GLN A 39 -17.53 21.56 -9.30
N GLN A 40 -17.19 22.01 -8.11
CA GLN A 40 -17.59 23.33 -7.60
C GLN A 40 -16.64 24.45 -8.10
N GLN A 41 -15.53 24.11 -8.78
CA GLN A 41 -14.60 25.11 -9.28
C GLN A 41 -15.10 25.77 -10.56
N PRO A 42 -14.87 27.09 -10.74
CA PRO A 42 -15.13 27.75 -12.01
C PRO A 42 -14.37 27.06 -13.16
N GLY A 43 -15.07 26.70 -14.21
CA GLY A 43 -14.49 26.03 -15.38
C GLY A 43 -14.13 24.56 -15.15
N ALA A 44 -14.57 23.95 -14.05
CA ALA A 44 -14.39 22.53 -13.81
C ALA A 44 -15.06 21.69 -14.89
N VAL A 45 -14.31 20.77 -15.46
CA VAL A 45 -14.85 19.78 -16.40
C VAL A 45 -15.30 18.54 -15.67
N ARG A 46 -16.19 17.78 -16.28
CA ARG A 46 -16.64 16.48 -15.76
C ARG A 46 -15.45 15.52 -15.62
N ILE A 47 -15.49 14.68 -14.58
CA ILE A 47 -14.49 13.62 -14.35
C ILE A 47 -15.16 12.25 -14.45
N ARG A 48 -14.54 11.37 -15.22
CA ARG A 48 -14.81 9.93 -15.23
C ARG A 48 -13.63 9.20 -14.58
N THR A 49 -13.91 8.22 -13.75
CA THR A 49 -12.86 7.49 -13.01
C THR A 49 -12.77 6.03 -13.43
N ILE A 50 -11.54 5.53 -13.43
CA ILE A 50 -11.21 4.11 -13.56
C ILE A 50 -10.52 3.70 -12.26
N ASN A 51 -11.28 3.13 -11.33
CA ASN A 51 -10.78 2.71 -10.04
C ASN A 51 -10.39 1.23 -10.07
N ARG A 52 -9.10 0.92 -9.90
CA ARG A 52 -8.56 -0.44 -9.91
C ARG A 52 -7.38 -0.55 -8.92
N THR A 53 -6.89 -1.78 -8.70
CA THR A 53 -5.59 -2.01 -8.05
C THR A 53 -4.45 -1.56 -8.96
N SER A 54 -3.28 -1.24 -8.39
CA SER A 54 -2.10 -0.82 -9.16
C SER A 54 -1.74 -1.83 -10.24
N ALA A 55 -1.66 -3.12 -9.90
CA ALA A 55 -1.38 -4.18 -10.87
C ALA A 55 -2.43 -4.31 -11.98
N ALA A 56 -3.70 -3.96 -11.71
CA ALA A 56 -4.72 -3.94 -12.74
C ALA A 56 -4.64 -2.68 -13.61
N LEU A 57 -4.26 -1.53 -13.03
CA LEU A 57 -4.00 -0.29 -13.78
C LEU A 57 -2.75 -0.43 -14.65
N GLU A 58 -1.68 -1.05 -14.14
CA GLU A 58 -0.47 -1.33 -14.90
C GLU A 58 -0.81 -2.08 -16.19
N ARG A 59 -1.46 -3.25 -16.07
CA ARG A 59 -1.89 -4.03 -17.25
C ARG A 59 -2.84 -3.29 -18.17
N LEU A 60 -3.71 -2.47 -17.60
CA LEU A 60 -4.72 -1.75 -18.34
C LEU A 60 -4.09 -0.58 -19.14
N LEU A 61 -3.16 0.16 -18.52
CA LEU A 61 -2.48 1.30 -19.11
C LEU A 61 -1.40 0.88 -20.14
N ASP A 62 -0.98 -0.39 -20.14
CA ASP A 62 -0.12 -0.97 -21.17
C ASP A 62 -0.87 -1.30 -22.48
N THR A 63 -2.20 -1.31 -22.43
CA THR A 63 -3.01 -1.62 -23.61
C THR A 63 -3.39 -0.35 -24.38
N PRO A 64 -3.42 -0.39 -25.75
CA PRO A 64 -3.89 0.75 -26.56
C PRO A 64 -5.34 1.17 -26.26
N ALA A 65 -6.14 0.29 -25.68
CA ALA A 65 -7.56 0.54 -25.41
C ALA A 65 -7.83 1.66 -24.39
N LEU A 66 -6.79 2.17 -23.70
CA LEU A 66 -6.92 3.25 -22.72
C LEU A 66 -6.03 4.46 -23.00
N GLU A 67 -5.85 4.79 -24.26
CA GLU A 67 -5.30 6.08 -24.69
C GLU A 67 -6.12 7.29 -24.18
N ASP A 68 -7.31 7.03 -23.63
CA ASP A 68 -8.23 8.05 -23.10
C ASP A 68 -7.91 8.50 -21.67
N VAL A 69 -6.99 7.87 -20.94
CA VAL A 69 -6.63 8.29 -19.59
C VAL A 69 -5.84 9.59 -19.63
N ASP A 70 -6.33 10.60 -18.92
CA ASP A 70 -5.67 11.90 -18.82
C ASP A 70 -4.75 12.01 -17.61
N LEU A 71 -5.16 11.43 -16.47
CA LEU A 71 -4.47 11.52 -15.19
C LEU A 71 -4.39 10.15 -14.50
N VAL A 72 -3.31 9.94 -13.77
CA VAL A 72 -3.16 8.85 -12.81
C VAL A 72 -3.04 9.45 -11.41
N VAL A 73 -3.89 9.01 -10.47
CA VAL A 73 -3.85 9.40 -9.05
C VAL A 73 -3.64 8.14 -8.21
N THR A 74 -2.49 8.02 -7.57
CA THR A 74 -2.09 6.78 -6.88
C THR A 74 -1.16 7.03 -5.70
N SER A 75 -1.13 6.09 -4.74
CA SER A 75 -0.09 6.03 -3.72
C SER A 75 1.00 5.00 -4.06
N SER A 76 1.02 4.49 -5.28
CA SER A 76 2.01 3.53 -5.76
C SER A 76 3.11 4.23 -6.57
N PRO A 77 4.31 4.39 -6.04
CA PRO A 77 5.45 4.85 -6.83
C PRO A 77 5.85 3.81 -7.90
N MET A 78 5.58 2.52 -7.64
CA MET A 78 5.87 1.43 -8.56
C MET A 78 5.07 1.55 -9.85
N LEU A 79 3.76 1.82 -9.75
CA LEU A 79 2.91 2.07 -10.92
C LEU A 79 3.43 3.26 -11.74
N LEU A 80 3.81 4.36 -11.08
CA LEU A 80 4.33 5.54 -11.78
C LEU A 80 5.68 5.27 -12.44
N GLN A 81 6.55 4.50 -11.78
CA GLN A 81 7.83 4.10 -12.38
C GLN A 81 7.60 3.23 -13.62
N HIS A 82 6.73 2.23 -13.53
CA HIS A 82 6.37 1.39 -14.67
C HIS A 82 5.90 2.25 -15.86
N LEU A 83 4.99 3.20 -15.62
CA LEU A 83 4.50 4.12 -16.65
C LEU A 83 5.59 5.03 -17.20
N GLN A 84 6.53 5.48 -16.37
CA GLN A 84 7.66 6.29 -16.81
C GLN A 84 8.63 5.50 -17.70
N GLU A 85 8.97 4.27 -17.30
CA GLU A 85 9.85 3.38 -18.05
C GLU A 85 9.29 3.02 -19.44
N HIS A 86 7.97 3.01 -19.57
CA HIS A 86 7.26 2.80 -20.84
C HIS A 86 6.89 4.11 -21.57
N ASP A 87 7.47 5.24 -21.15
CA ASP A 87 7.26 6.56 -21.77
C ASP A 87 5.78 7.00 -21.78
N ARG A 88 5.00 6.64 -20.74
CA ARG A 88 3.57 6.93 -20.63
C ARG A 88 3.25 8.20 -19.83
N LEU A 89 4.23 8.86 -19.22
CA LEU A 89 4.02 10.05 -18.41
C LEU A 89 4.48 11.31 -19.15
N ALA A 90 3.70 12.38 -19.06
CA ALA A 90 4.07 13.71 -19.51
C ALA A 90 4.96 14.41 -18.48
N GLU A 91 5.73 15.39 -18.94
CA GLU A 91 6.47 16.29 -18.04
C GLU A 91 5.52 17.19 -17.25
N LEU A 92 5.87 17.42 -15.99
CA LEU A 92 5.22 18.33 -15.05
C LEU A 92 6.25 19.39 -14.60
N PRO A 93 6.46 20.45 -15.37
CA PRO A 93 7.26 21.60 -14.93
C PRO A 93 6.51 22.37 -13.83
N ASP A 94 7.24 23.21 -13.10
CA ASP A 94 6.69 24.25 -12.19
C ASP A 94 5.83 23.74 -11.01
N LEU A 95 6.29 22.70 -10.35
CA LEU A 95 5.66 22.21 -9.12
C LEU A 95 6.24 22.88 -7.88
N PRO A 96 5.41 23.18 -6.84
CA PRO A 96 5.88 23.65 -5.55
C PRO A 96 6.90 22.70 -4.92
N ASP A 97 7.92 23.25 -4.25
CA ASP A 97 8.98 22.44 -3.61
C ASP A 97 8.42 21.44 -2.59
N VAL A 98 7.36 21.81 -1.88
CA VAL A 98 6.69 20.96 -0.89
C VAL A 98 6.13 19.68 -1.53
N SER A 99 5.57 19.79 -2.74
CA SER A 99 5.11 18.63 -3.51
C SER A 99 6.28 17.81 -4.04
N ARG A 100 7.33 18.47 -4.55
CA ARG A 100 8.48 17.83 -5.19
C ARG A 100 9.31 16.99 -4.21
N ARG A 101 9.45 17.45 -2.95
CA ARG A 101 10.26 16.75 -1.94
C ARG A 101 9.77 15.33 -1.62
N LEU A 102 8.47 15.08 -1.72
CA LEU A 102 7.87 13.78 -1.45
C LEU A 102 7.84 12.86 -2.69
N VAL A 103 8.32 13.34 -3.83
CA VAL A 103 8.36 12.53 -5.07
C VAL A 103 9.71 11.87 -5.19
N PRO A 104 9.77 10.55 -5.47
CA PRO A 104 11.00 9.83 -5.80
C PRO A 104 11.84 10.57 -6.83
N LEU A 105 13.17 10.61 -6.64
CA LEU A 105 14.07 11.36 -7.52
C LEU A 105 13.84 11.12 -9.00
N ARG A 106 13.60 9.86 -9.37
CA ARG A 106 13.36 9.45 -10.75
C ARG A 106 12.06 10.00 -11.34
N LEU A 107 11.05 10.26 -10.49
CA LEU A 107 9.72 10.69 -10.91
C LEU A 107 9.50 12.20 -10.83
N ARG A 108 10.48 12.97 -10.30
CA ARG A 108 10.34 14.41 -10.01
C ARG A 108 9.95 15.28 -11.19
N GLY A 109 10.24 14.84 -12.41
CA GLY A 109 9.85 15.57 -13.62
C GLY A 109 8.47 15.19 -14.17
N ASN A 110 7.83 14.12 -13.63
CA ASN A 110 6.63 13.53 -14.22
C ASN A 110 5.46 13.40 -13.24
N ALA A 111 5.71 13.55 -11.94
CA ALA A 111 4.69 13.39 -10.91
C ALA A 111 4.75 14.51 -9.87
N ALA A 112 3.61 14.79 -9.24
CA ALA A 112 3.47 15.64 -8.07
C ALA A 112 2.96 14.83 -6.89
N ALA A 113 3.48 15.05 -5.69
CA ALA A 113 2.85 14.60 -4.46
C ALA A 113 1.79 15.64 -4.03
N VAL A 114 0.56 15.22 -3.86
CA VAL A 114 -0.56 16.11 -3.49
C VAL A 114 -1.00 15.93 -2.05
N ALA A 115 -0.72 14.77 -1.47
CA ALA A 115 -1.03 14.43 -0.09
C ALA A 115 -0.06 13.34 0.38
N PHE A 116 -0.14 12.96 1.64
CA PHE A 116 0.57 11.80 2.17
C PHE A 116 -0.20 11.18 3.34
N SER A 117 0.25 10.02 3.77
CA SER A 117 -0.29 9.22 4.85
C SER A 117 0.84 8.59 5.65
N GLY A 118 0.53 8.07 6.83
CA GLY A 118 1.42 7.24 7.64
C GLY A 118 0.80 5.88 7.95
N TYR A 119 1.58 4.99 8.55
CA TYR A 119 1.11 3.67 8.94
C TYR A 119 0.89 3.58 10.45
N GLY A 120 -0.09 2.79 10.85
CA GLY A 120 -0.42 2.57 12.24
C GLY A 120 -1.22 1.29 12.43
N ILE A 121 -1.71 1.06 13.64
CA ILE A 121 -2.52 -0.08 14.01
C ILE A 121 -3.95 0.41 14.27
N LEU A 122 -4.89 -0.04 13.46
CA LEU A 122 -6.33 0.12 13.71
C LEU A 122 -6.78 -0.98 14.66
N VAL A 123 -7.52 -0.60 15.70
CA VAL A 123 -7.92 -1.47 16.80
C VAL A 123 -9.42 -1.38 17.03
N ASN A 124 -10.07 -2.52 17.17
CA ASN A 124 -11.42 -2.64 17.70
C ASN A 124 -11.32 -2.82 19.24
N LYS A 125 -11.62 -1.74 19.98
CA LYS A 125 -11.49 -1.69 21.45
C LYS A 125 -12.40 -2.71 22.14
N ARG A 126 -13.60 -2.94 21.61
CA ARG A 126 -14.52 -3.93 22.14
C ARG A 126 -13.92 -5.34 22.04
N ARG A 127 -13.39 -5.72 20.87
CA ARG A 127 -12.74 -7.03 20.69
C ARG A 127 -11.52 -7.21 21.61
N MET A 128 -10.74 -6.14 21.83
CA MET A 128 -9.63 -6.17 22.80
C MET A 128 -10.15 -6.38 24.22
N ALA A 129 -11.19 -5.66 24.65
CA ALA A 129 -11.78 -5.77 25.97
C ALA A 129 -12.39 -7.15 26.23
N GLU A 130 -13.15 -7.71 25.26
CA GLU A 130 -13.72 -9.07 25.33
C GLU A 130 -12.65 -10.13 25.55
N SER A 131 -11.45 -9.93 25.02
CA SER A 131 -10.31 -10.84 25.16
C SER A 131 -9.37 -10.45 26.32
N ASN A 132 -9.69 -9.40 27.08
CA ASN A 132 -8.84 -8.85 28.14
C ASN A 132 -7.40 -8.56 27.67
N LEU A 133 -7.27 -7.93 26.50
CA LEU A 133 -6.00 -7.65 25.86
C LEU A 133 -5.69 -6.15 25.84
N PRO A 134 -4.41 -5.77 25.99
CA PRO A 134 -4.00 -4.38 25.80
C PRO A 134 -4.18 -3.96 24.34
N VAL A 135 -4.24 -2.65 24.10
CA VAL A 135 -4.26 -2.09 22.76
C VAL A 135 -2.83 -2.11 22.18
N PRO A 136 -2.56 -2.81 21.06
CA PRO A 136 -1.23 -2.87 20.49
C PRO A 136 -0.82 -1.51 19.90
N ALA A 137 0.47 -1.13 20.11
CA ALA A 137 1.00 0.17 19.69
C ALA A 137 2.27 0.08 18.82
N SER A 138 2.79 -1.12 18.59
CA SER A 138 4.00 -1.35 17.79
C SER A 138 3.93 -2.69 17.06
N TRP A 139 4.82 -2.88 16.10
CA TRP A 139 4.99 -4.18 15.45
C TRP A 139 5.32 -5.28 16.46
N ASP A 140 6.20 -5.00 17.43
CA ASP A 140 6.61 -5.97 18.46
C ASP A 140 5.43 -6.40 19.30
N SER A 141 4.51 -5.48 19.65
CA SER A 141 3.31 -5.82 20.41
C SER A 141 2.39 -6.81 19.68
N LEU A 142 2.38 -6.82 18.33
CA LEU A 142 1.59 -7.76 17.53
C LEU A 142 2.12 -9.21 17.59
N THR A 143 3.32 -9.43 18.12
CA THR A 143 3.90 -10.78 18.28
C THR A 143 3.44 -11.51 19.53
N ASP A 144 2.73 -10.84 20.43
CA ASP A 144 2.20 -11.46 21.65
C ASP A 144 1.20 -12.57 21.30
N SER A 145 1.46 -13.78 21.81
CA SER A 145 0.64 -14.97 21.53
C SER A 145 -0.83 -14.82 21.90
N ARG A 146 -1.15 -13.89 22.82
CA ARG A 146 -2.52 -13.60 23.23
C ARG A 146 -3.38 -13.00 22.10
N TYR A 147 -2.76 -12.43 21.06
CA TYR A 147 -3.48 -11.93 19.87
C TYR A 147 -3.79 -13.02 18.84
N GLN A 148 -3.53 -14.29 19.13
CA GLN A 148 -3.75 -15.39 18.19
C GLN A 148 -5.20 -15.41 17.69
N GLY A 149 -5.37 -15.37 16.35
CA GLY A 149 -6.67 -15.35 15.69
C GLY A 149 -7.39 -13.98 15.75
N LEU A 150 -6.72 -12.92 16.20
CA LEU A 150 -7.30 -11.57 16.31
C LEU A 150 -6.70 -10.55 15.32
N LEU A 151 -5.55 -10.86 14.72
CA LEU A 151 -4.89 -9.92 13.81
C LEU A 151 -5.34 -10.11 12.36
N LEU A 152 -5.39 -9.02 11.62
CA LEU A 152 -5.68 -9.01 10.18
C LEU A 152 -4.56 -8.31 9.43
N MET A 153 -4.27 -8.79 8.22
CA MET A 153 -3.36 -8.13 7.28
C MET A 153 -3.89 -8.25 5.84
N SER A 154 -3.23 -7.57 4.91
CA SER A 154 -3.35 -7.83 3.47
C SER A 154 -2.00 -8.31 2.93
N SER A 155 -2.00 -8.91 1.74
CA SER A 155 -0.76 -9.32 1.07
C SER A 155 -0.12 -8.14 0.32
N PRO A 156 1.22 -7.98 0.38
CA PRO A 156 1.98 -7.07 -0.46
C PRO A 156 1.76 -7.23 -1.96
N SER A 157 1.50 -8.44 -2.44
CA SER A 157 1.23 -8.71 -3.87
C SER A 157 -0.13 -8.18 -4.34
N ARG A 158 -1.04 -7.88 -3.41
CA ARG A 158 -2.39 -7.41 -3.69
C ARG A 158 -2.62 -5.95 -3.32
N SER A 159 -1.68 -5.35 -2.61
CA SER A 159 -1.76 -3.99 -2.11
C SER A 159 -0.38 -3.35 -2.01
N ASP A 160 -0.11 -2.37 -2.88
CA ASP A 160 1.15 -1.61 -2.84
C ASP A 160 1.32 -0.88 -1.51
N THR A 161 0.21 -0.45 -0.87
CA THR A 161 0.24 0.10 0.48
C THR A 161 0.85 -0.87 1.49
N TYR A 162 0.46 -2.16 1.43
CA TYR A 162 1.06 -3.19 2.26
C TYR A 162 2.48 -3.53 1.84
N HIS A 163 2.79 -3.50 0.56
CA HIS A 163 4.16 -3.67 0.08
C HIS A 163 5.09 -2.61 0.66
N LEU A 164 4.70 -1.33 0.56
CA LEU A 164 5.47 -0.22 1.12
C LEU A 164 5.61 -0.31 2.65
N MET A 165 4.56 -0.74 3.35
CA MET A 165 4.59 -0.93 4.80
C MET A 165 5.55 -2.07 5.20
N VAL A 166 5.52 -3.19 4.49
CA VAL A 166 6.45 -4.31 4.70
C VAL A 166 7.88 -3.88 4.38
N GLU A 167 8.11 -3.21 3.26
CA GLU A 167 9.42 -2.68 2.90
C GLU A 167 9.96 -1.69 3.94
N SER A 168 9.12 -0.79 4.43
CA SER A 168 9.49 0.12 5.52
C SER A 168 9.97 -0.65 6.75
N LEU A 169 9.25 -1.68 7.16
CA LEU A 169 9.65 -2.54 8.28
C LEU A 169 10.99 -3.24 8.01
N LEU A 170 11.14 -3.85 6.83
CA LEU A 170 12.36 -4.58 6.47
C LEU A 170 13.60 -3.68 6.40
N GLN A 171 13.43 -2.44 5.95
CA GLN A 171 14.55 -1.49 5.88
C GLN A 171 14.91 -0.90 7.24
N GLN A 172 13.94 -0.71 8.13
CA GLN A 172 14.15 -0.16 9.46
C GLN A 172 14.73 -1.18 10.44
N ARG A 173 14.20 -2.40 10.44
CA ARG A 173 14.62 -3.47 11.35
C ARG A 173 15.76 -4.33 10.80
N GLY A 174 16.06 -4.19 9.51
CA GLY A 174 16.91 -5.13 8.79
C GLY A 174 16.13 -6.34 8.27
N TRP A 175 16.70 -7.00 7.30
CA TRP A 175 16.06 -8.10 6.58
C TRP A 175 15.67 -9.27 7.49
N ASP A 176 16.59 -9.78 8.28
CA ASP A 176 16.36 -10.97 9.10
C ASP A 176 15.38 -10.69 10.25
N GLU A 177 15.56 -9.58 10.98
CA GLU A 177 14.65 -9.21 12.08
C GLU A 177 13.26 -8.83 11.59
N GLY A 178 13.16 -8.11 10.48
CA GLY A 178 11.88 -7.73 9.89
C GLY A 178 11.07 -8.95 9.44
N TRP A 179 11.71 -9.91 8.79
CA TRP A 179 11.04 -11.16 8.41
C TRP A 179 10.69 -12.03 9.61
N ALA A 180 11.59 -12.14 10.60
CA ALA A 180 11.31 -12.87 11.83
C ALA A 180 10.07 -12.31 12.54
N LEU A 181 9.93 -10.98 12.57
CA LEU A 181 8.77 -10.31 13.13
C LEU A 181 7.51 -10.60 12.32
N LEU A 182 7.55 -10.48 10.99
CA LEU A 182 6.40 -10.78 10.11
C LEU A 182 5.93 -12.23 10.24
N LEU A 183 6.87 -13.18 10.30
CA LEU A 183 6.56 -14.60 10.49
C LEU A 183 5.95 -14.87 11.86
N ASN A 184 6.41 -14.19 12.92
CA ASN A 184 5.79 -14.29 14.24
C ASN A 184 4.37 -13.70 14.23
N VAL A 185 4.18 -12.49 13.68
CA VAL A 185 2.85 -11.86 13.53
C VAL A 185 1.91 -12.77 12.74
N SER A 186 2.41 -13.50 11.73
CA SER A 186 1.59 -14.41 10.93
C SER A 186 0.92 -15.52 11.75
N GLY A 187 1.55 -15.96 12.83
CA GLY A 187 0.97 -16.92 13.79
C GLY A 187 -0.26 -16.39 14.54
N ASN A 188 -0.43 -15.08 14.61
CA ASN A 188 -1.53 -14.40 15.27
C ASN A 188 -2.65 -13.94 14.33
N LEU A 189 -2.48 -14.13 13.01
CA LEU A 189 -3.46 -13.72 12.02
C LEU A 189 -4.73 -14.58 12.08
N ALA A 190 -5.88 -13.93 11.96
CA ALA A 190 -7.15 -14.60 11.66
C ALA A 190 -7.29 -14.85 10.16
N THR A 191 -6.89 -13.89 9.34
CA THR A 191 -6.98 -13.97 7.87
C THR A 191 -6.15 -12.90 7.18
N ILE A 192 -5.93 -13.12 5.87
CA ILE A 192 -5.32 -12.14 4.95
C ILE A 192 -6.39 -11.65 3.97
N SER A 193 -6.61 -10.34 3.93
CA SER A 193 -7.56 -9.70 3.05
C SER A 193 -6.97 -9.44 1.66
N SER A 194 -7.81 -9.38 0.65
CA SER A 194 -7.38 -9.09 -0.72
C SER A 194 -7.06 -7.62 -0.98
N ARG A 195 -7.48 -6.71 -0.09
CA ARG A 195 -7.26 -5.26 -0.23
C ARG A 195 -7.08 -4.60 1.13
N SER A 196 -6.28 -3.53 1.16
CA SER A 196 -5.96 -2.79 2.37
C SER A 196 -7.19 -2.15 3.05
N PHE A 197 -8.11 -1.52 2.29
CA PHE A 197 -9.32 -0.97 2.88
C PHE A 197 -10.25 -2.06 3.44
N GLY A 198 -10.34 -3.23 2.80
CA GLY A 198 -11.09 -4.36 3.33
C GLY A 198 -10.56 -4.92 4.65
N VAL A 199 -9.30 -4.64 5.01
CA VAL A 199 -8.76 -4.92 6.35
C VAL A 199 -9.42 -4.01 7.38
N ALA A 200 -9.46 -2.70 7.11
CA ALA A 200 -10.07 -1.72 8.01
C ALA A 200 -11.57 -1.99 8.23
N ASP A 201 -12.30 -2.32 7.15
CA ASP A 201 -13.72 -2.68 7.24
C ASP A 201 -13.96 -3.92 8.11
N LYS A 202 -13.11 -4.93 8.01
CA LYS A 202 -13.20 -6.14 8.84
C LYS A 202 -12.91 -5.86 10.31
N ILE A 203 -11.97 -4.97 10.63
CA ILE A 203 -11.73 -4.53 12.02
C ILE A 203 -12.96 -3.80 12.55
N LYS A 204 -13.56 -2.88 11.77
CA LYS A 204 -14.81 -2.22 12.13
C LYS A 204 -15.94 -3.22 12.40
N ALA A 205 -16.07 -4.22 11.55
CA ALA A 205 -17.08 -5.28 11.70
C ALA A 205 -16.81 -6.25 12.87
N GLY A 206 -15.69 -6.11 13.60
CA GLY A 206 -15.31 -6.99 14.71
C GLY A 206 -14.82 -8.38 14.29
N LEU A 207 -14.49 -8.56 13.00
CA LEU A 207 -13.92 -9.83 12.48
C LEU A 207 -12.44 -10.01 12.84
N GLY A 208 -11.83 -9.00 13.42
CA GLY A 208 -10.50 -9.00 14.01
C GLY A 208 -10.43 -7.95 15.11
N GLY A 209 -9.39 -8.05 15.93
CA GLY A 209 -9.14 -7.11 17.03
C GLY A 209 -8.21 -5.98 16.65
N ALA A 210 -7.19 -6.25 15.83
CA ALA A 210 -6.23 -5.25 15.40
C ALA A 210 -5.64 -5.56 14.02
N ALA A 211 -5.20 -4.52 13.33
CA ALA A 211 -4.54 -4.65 12.03
C ALA A 211 -3.58 -3.47 11.78
N PRO A 212 -2.37 -3.71 11.25
CA PRO A 212 -1.56 -2.66 10.67
C PRO A 212 -2.25 -2.14 9.39
N VAL A 213 -2.50 -0.84 9.31
CA VAL A 213 -3.14 -0.19 8.16
C VAL A 213 -2.55 1.19 7.90
N ILE A 214 -2.81 1.74 6.72
CA ILE A 214 -2.54 3.13 6.43
C ILE A 214 -3.60 4.03 7.07
N ASP A 215 -3.20 5.18 7.55
CA ASP A 215 -4.01 6.07 8.38
C ASP A 215 -5.28 6.60 7.71
N ASN A 216 -5.24 6.86 6.41
CA ASN A 216 -6.41 7.42 5.72
C ASN A 216 -7.62 6.48 5.74
N TYR A 217 -7.42 5.15 5.79
CA TYR A 217 -8.55 4.22 5.97
C TYR A 217 -9.04 4.19 7.42
N ALA A 218 -8.14 4.34 8.38
CA ALA A 218 -8.53 4.45 9.78
C ALA A 218 -9.34 5.74 10.03
N TRP A 219 -8.87 6.88 9.51
CA TRP A 219 -9.55 8.18 9.69
C TRP A 219 -10.99 8.18 9.19
N LEU A 220 -11.29 7.46 8.11
CA LEU A 220 -12.68 7.28 7.62
C LEU A 220 -13.59 6.58 8.62
N LEU A 221 -13.03 5.85 9.57
CA LEU A 221 -13.75 4.99 10.53
C LEU A 221 -13.74 5.51 11.96
N LEU A 222 -12.86 6.45 12.31
CA LEU A 222 -12.67 6.92 13.69
C LEU A 222 -13.84 7.77 14.25
N GLY A 223 -14.91 7.99 13.48
CA GLY A 223 -16.19 8.44 14.01
C GLY A 223 -16.88 7.39 14.88
N ASP A 224 -16.49 6.12 14.77
CA ASP A 224 -16.96 5.03 15.63
C ASP A 224 -16.15 5.01 16.94
N PRO A 225 -16.78 5.21 18.10
CA PRO A 225 -16.11 5.23 19.40
C PRO A 225 -15.46 3.90 19.80
N GLU A 226 -15.88 2.79 19.18
CA GLU A 226 -15.29 1.46 19.40
C GLU A 226 -13.94 1.27 18.70
N LEU A 227 -13.56 2.20 17.81
CA LEU A 227 -12.30 2.11 17.10
C LEU A 227 -11.25 3.04 17.70
N ALA A 228 -9.98 2.64 17.56
CA ALA A 228 -8.81 3.46 17.85
C ALA A 228 -7.73 3.23 16.82
N PHE A 229 -6.89 4.23 16.62
CA PHE A 229 -5.74 4.14 15.71
C PHE A 229 -4.49 4.67 16.39
N ASN A 230 -3.44 3.85 16.43
CA ASN A 230 -2.13 4.22 16.94
C ASN A 230 -1.12 4.23 15.80
N TYR A 231 -0.48 5.36 15.55
CA TYR A 231 0.63 5.40 14.59
C TYR A 231 1.78 4.52 15.07
N LEU A 232 2.35 3.74 14.15
CA LEU A 232 3.59 3.02 14.40
C LEU A 232 4.71 4.03 14.72
N PRO A 233 5.54 3.77 15.74
CA PRO A 233 6.63 4.68 16.11
C PRO A 233 7.56 5.02 14.94
N ASP A 234 7.84 4.02 14.12
CA ASP A 234 8.73 4.08 12.96
C ASP A 234 7.96 4.18 11.64
N SER A 235 6.80 4.85 11.64
CA SER A 235 5.98 4.96 10.43
C SER A 235 6.71 5.75 9.33
N ALA A 236 6.86 5.12 8.18
CA ALA A 236 7.29 5.82 6.98
C ALA A 236 6.15 6.66 6.41
N THR A 237 6.52 7.68 5.63
CA THR A 237 5.57 8.50 4.88
C THR A 237 5.18 7.79 3.59
N SER A 238 3.88 7.75 3.30
CA SER A 238 3.31 7.20 2.07
C SER A 238 2.66 8.33 1.25
N PRO A 239 3.34 8.90 0.25
CA PRO A 239 2.80 9.98 -0.55
C PRO A 239 1.65 9.51 -1.46
N THR A 240 0.77 10.44 -1.81
CA THR A 240 -0.21 10.29 -2.87
C THR A 240 0.22 11.16 -4.04
N PHE A 241 0.40 10.53 -5.17
CA PHE A 241 0.92 11.14 -6.38
C PHE A 241 -0.19 11.41 -7.39
N VAL A 242 0.05 12.41 -8.24
CA VAL A 242 -0.69 12.67 -9.46
C VAL A 242 0.30 12.83 -10.61
N ALA A 243 -0.01 12.22 -11.76
CA ALA A 243 0.76 12.32 -12.99
C ALA A 243 -0.17 12.47 -14.19
N ILE A 244 0.29 13.15 -15.24
CA ILE A 244 -0.45 13.32 -16.50
C ILE A 244 0.00 12.25 -17.50
N SER A 245 -0.96 11.61 -18.16
CA SER A 245 -0.66 10.70 -19.25
C SER A 245 -0.02 11.46 -20.42
N ARG A 246 1.05 10.89 -21.01
CA ARG A 246 1.68 11.48 -22.20
C ARG A 246 0.70 11.61 -23.37
N HIS A 247 -0.21 10.65 -23.50
CA HIS A 247 -1.19 10.58 -24.58
C HIS A 247 -2.46 11.43 -24.35
N SER A 248 -2.58 12.06 -23.17
CA SER A 248 -3.71 12.94 -22.87
C SER A 248 -3.81 14.06 -23.91
N LEU A 249 -5.00 14.21 -24.46
CA LEU A 249 -5.39 15.35 -25.30
C LEU A 249 -5.88 16.54 -24.46
N ASN A 250 -6.08 16.35 -23.15
CA ASN A 250 -6.63 17.33 -22.19
C ASN A 250 -5.58 17.86 -21.21
N LYS A 251 -4.30 17.96 -21.60
CA LYS A 251 -3.19 18.29 -20.68
C LYS A 251 -3.40 19.58 -19.88
N GLU A 252 -3.99 20.62 -20.47
CA GLU A 252 -4.26 21.88 -19.76
C GLU A 252 -5.34 21.72 -18.68
N LYS A 253 -6.39 20.94 -18.96
CA LYS A 253 -7.42 20.61 -17.97
C LYS A 253 -6.85 19.71 -16.86
N ALA A 254 -5.99 18.76 -17.22
CA ALA A 254 -5.26 17.92 -16.27
C ALA A 254 -4.35 18.76 -15.35
N ARG A 255 -3.63 19.73 -15.89
CA ARG A 255 -2.84 20.70 -15.11
C ARG A 255 -3.72 21.55 -14.20
N ALA A 256 -4.90 21.97 -14.67
CA ALA A 256 -5.86 22.71 -13.84
C ALA A 256 -6.34 21.88 -12.65
N PHE A 257 -6.61 20.59 -12.85
CA PHE A 257 -6.96 19.68 -11.77
C PHE A 257 -5.80 19.50 -10.77
N ILE A 258 -4.55 19.37 -11.22
CA ILE A 258 -3.38 19.31 -10.33
C ILE A 258 -3.23 20.61 -9.55
N ARG A 259 -3.39 21.78 -10.19
CA ARG A 259 -3.37 23.07 -9.49
C ARG A 259 -4.47 23.15 -8.42
N PHE A 260 -5.67 22.66 -8.71
CA PHE A 260 -6.74 22.55 -7.72
C PHE A 260 -6.30 21.70 -6.54
N LEU A 261 -5.79 20.48 -6.76
CA LEU A 261 -5.33 19.61 -5.67
C LEU A 261 -4.25 20.26 -4.79
N LEU A 262 -3.39 21.09 -5.37
CA LEU A 262 -2.32 21.82 -4.66
C LEU A 262 -2.77 23.20 -4.13
N SER A 263 -3.97 23.66 -4.44
CA SER A 263 -4.54 24.88 -3.87
C SER A 263 -4.95 24.67 -2.41
N GLU A 264 -5.15 25.77 -1.68
CA GLU A 264 -5.67 25.73 -0.31
C GLU A 264 -6.96 24.91 -0.20
N GLN A 265 -7.91 25.12 -1.12
CA GLN A 265 -9.15 24.36 -1.14
C GLN A 265 -8.93 22.87 -1.39
N GLY A 266 -8.10 22.50 -2.37
CA GLY A 266 -7.76 21.10 -2.65
C GLY A 266 -7.02 20.44 -1.50
N GLN A 267 -6.12 21.15 -0.83
CA GLN A 267 -5.41 20.66 0.35
C GLN A 267 -6.37 20.45 1.54
N ASN A 268 -7.36 21.31 1.72
CA ASN A 268 -8.40 21.14 2.74
C ASN A 268 -9.28 19.90 2.45
N VAL A 269 -9.64 19.67 1.18
CA VAL A 269 -10.39 18.47 0.75
C VAL A 269 -9.58 17.19 1.01
N LEU A 270 -8.27 17.21 0.76
CA LEU A 270 -7.39 16.07 1.03
C LEU A 270 -7.20 15.83 2.53
N ALA A 271 -7.28 16.87 3.36
CA ALA A 271 -7.20 16.80 4.81
C ALA A 271 -8.53 16.45 5.50
N ASP A 272 -9.65 16.53 4.79
CA ASP A 272 -10.98 16.22 5.31
C ASP A 272 -11.09 14.76 5.76
N SER A 273 -11.96 14.50 6.73
CA SER A 273 -12.21 13.16 7.25
C SER A 273 -12.68 12.16 6.19
N SER A 274 -13.37 12.65 5.14
CA SER A 274 -13.82 11.81 4.01
C SER A 274 -12.70 11.36 3.08
N THR A 275 -11.52 12.00 3.14
CA THR A 275 -10.31 11.61 2.42
C THR A 275 -9.26 11.04 3.37
N GLY A 276 -9.16 11.59 4.58
CA GLY A 276 -8.35 11.08 5.67
C GLY A 276 -6.83 11.26 5.50
N LYS A 277 -6.38 12.02 4.51
CA LYS A 277 -4.95 12.19 4.20
C LYS A 277 -4.34 13.41 4.94
N TYR A 278 -3.04 13.52 4.90
CA TYR A 278 -2.34 14.76 5.26
C TYR A 278 -2.08 15.59 4.00
N PRO A 279 -2.39 16.88 4.04
CA PRO A 279 -2.01 17.80 2.97
C PRO A 279 -0.49 17.94 2.92
N VAL A 280 0.08 18.23 1.75
CA VAL A 280 1.51 18.51 1.62
C VAL A 280 1.88 19.88 2.21
N THR A 281 0.92 20.79 2.29
CA THR A 281 1.07 22.07 2.96
C THR A 281 0.94 21.90 4.49
N PRO A 282 1.67 22.69 5.30
CA PRO A 282 1.54 22.62 6.75
C PRO A 282 0.11 22.84 7.24
N LEU A 283 -0.35 22.02 8.15
CA LEU A 283 -1.60 22.25 8.87
C LEU A 283 -1.47 23.47 9.78
N PRO A 284 -2.55 24.21 10.02
CA PRO A 284 -2.54 25.35 10.93
C PRO A 284 -2.12 24.95 12.34
N GLN A 285 -1.43 25.87 13.04
CA GLN A 285 -1.09 25.69 14.44
C GLN A 285 -2.37 25.48 15.27
N GLY A 286 -2.36 24.51 16.17
CA GLY A 286 -3.53 24.13 16.97
C GLY A 286 -4.44 23.10 16.32
N ASN A 287 -4.20 22.70 15.06
CA ASN A 287 -4.86 21.56 14.47
C ASN A 287 -4.37 20.27 15.19
N PRO A 288 -5.27 19.41 15.69
CA PRO A 288 -4.89 18.20 16.44
C PRO A 288 -4.06 17.20 15.63
N ARG A 289 -4.10 17.27 14.30
CA ARG A 289 -3.31 16.43 13.40
C ARG A 289 -1.93 16.99 13.05
N GLU A 290 -1.67 18.29 13.32
CA GLU A 290 -0.41 18.96 12.97
C GLU A 290 0.83 18.28 13.57
N PRO A 291 0.86 17.88 14.86
CA PRO A 291 2.03 17.22 15.44
C PRO A 291 2.40 15.92 14.73
N VAL A 292 1.39 15.14 14.29
CA VAL A 292 1.63 13.91 13.53
C VAL A 292 2.10 14.22 12.12
N GLN A 293 1.48 15.20 11.45
CA GLN A 293 1.94 15.65 10.13
C GLN A 293 3.42 16.02 10.15
N ARG A 294 3.81 16.87 11.10
CA ARG A 294 5.20 17.31 11.26
C ARG A 294 6.15 16.15 11.55
N ARG A 295 5.75 15.19 12.42
CA ARG A 295 6.54 14.01 12.71
C ARG A 295 6.76 13.15 11.44
N LEU A 296 5.71 12.90 10.66
CA LEU A 296 5.80 12.11 9.43
C LEU A 296 6.70 12.79 8.38
N LEU A 297 6.57 14.11 8.18
CA LEU A 297 7.40 14.86 7.22
C LEU A 297 8.88 14.93 7.63
N ASN A 298 9.16 14.88 8.92
CA ASN A 298 10.52 14.96 9.48
C ASN A 298 11.02 13.58 9.94
N SER A 299 10.35 12.50 9.55
CA SER A 299 10.79 11.16 9.91
C SER A 299 12.22 10.90 9.40
N PRO A 300 13.14 10.45 10.27
CA PRO A 300 14.49 10.06 9.85
C PRO A 300 14.47 8.79 8.99
N HIS A 301 13.40 8.04 9.03
CA HIS A 301 13.23 6.78 8.32
C HIS A 301 12.74 7.04 6.89
N GLN A 302 13.68 7.34 6.01
CA GLN A 302 13.41 7.40 4.57
C GLN A 302 13.70 6.02 3.97
N MET A 303 12.72 5.49 3.24
CA MET A 303 12.91 4.26 2.47
C MET A 303 13.89 4.50 1.32
N ASP A 304 14.78 3.54 1.09
CA ASP A 304 15.49 3.46 -0.18
C ASP A 304 14.49 3.04 -1.27
N GLU A 305 13.94 4.04 -1.93
CA GLU A 305 12.92 3.86 -2.97
C GLU A 305 13.44 3.03 -4.16
N ASN A 306 14.74 3.13 -4.48
CA ASN A 306 15.33 2.32 -5.54
C ASN A 306 15.32 0.83 -5.17
N LEU A 307 15.62 0.51 -3.92
CA LEU A 307 15.59 -0.87 -3.43
C LEU A 307 14.15 -1.41 -3.40
N VAL A 308 13.20 -0.62 -2.91
CA VAL A 308 11.76 -0.96 -2.93
C VAL A 308 11.31 -1.38 -4.33
N LEU A 309 11.63 -0.56 -5.32
CA LEU A 309 11.23 -0.77 -6.71
C LEU A 309 11.89 -2.02 -7.32
N LYS A 310 13.20 -2.18 -7.11
CA LYS A 310 13.99 -3.25 -7.71
C LYS A 310 13.66 -4.64 -7.17
N ARG A 311 13.35 -4.76 -5.87
CA ARG A 311 13.05 -6.06 -5.25
C ARG A 311 11.55 -6.31 -4.99
N GLN A 312 10.68 -5.45 -5.54
CA GLN A 312 9.24 -5.54 -5.34
C GLN A 312 8.68 -6.94 -5.59
N ARG A 313 8.93 -7.51 -6.77
CA ARG A 313 8.41 -8.84 -7.14
C ARG A 313 8.93 -9.94 -6.21
N MET A 314 10.21 -9.87 -5.85
CA MET A 314 10.82 -10.81 -4.91
C MET A 314 10.15 -10.76 -3.54
N VAL A 315 9.99 -9.56 -2.94
CA VAL A 315 9.40 -9.41 -1.61
C VAL A 315 7.93 -9.80 -1.60
N GLN A 316 7.17 -9.43 -2.63
CA GLN A 316 5.77 -9.82 -2.77
C GLN A 316 5.60 -11.34 -2.85
N GLN A 317 6.39 -12.00 -3.69
CA GLN A 317 6.33 -13.45 -3.85
C GLN A 317 6.84 -14.19 -2.62
N LEU A 318 7.85 -13.66 -1.95
CA LEU A 318 8.38 -14.24 -0.71
C LEU A 318 7.35 -14.17 0.41
N PHE A 319 6.65 -13.03 0.56
CA PHE A 319 5.57 -12.87 1.53
C PHE A 319 4.42 -13.86 1.26
N ASP A 320 4.00 -13.96 0.01
CA ASP A 320 2.92 -14.89 -0.35
C ASP A 320 3.32 -16.35 -0.10
N THR A 321 4.56 -16.72 -0.43
CA THR A 321 5.07 -18.07 -0.19
C THR A 321 5.21 -18.42 1.28
N ALA A 322 5.71 -17.45 2.07
CA ALA A 322 5.99 -17.66 3.50
C ALA A 322 4.72 -17.60 4.36
N ILE A 323 3.79 -16.70 4.02
CA ILE A 323 2.67 -16.31 4.88
C ILE A 323 1.33 -16.57 4.19
N THR A 324 1.05 -15.93 3.02
CA THR A 324 -0.30 -15.95 2.44
C THR A 324 -0.78 -17.35 2.10
N PHE A 325 0.04 -18.12 1.39
CA PHE A 325 -0.32 -19.47 0.92
C PHE A 325 -0.12 -20.56 1.95
N ARG A 326 0.46 -20.23 3.09
CA ARG A 326 0.75 -21.14 4.21
C ARG A 326 0.18 -20.66 5.53
N LEU A 327 -0.85 -19.82 5.46
CA LEU A 327 -1.41 -19.19 6.66
C LEU A 327 -1.87 -20.22 7.70
N THR A 328 -2.61 -21.22 7.26
CA THR A 328 -3.13 -22.28 8.17
C THR A 328 -1.99 -23.04 8.84
N GLU A 329 -1.02 -23.52 8.06
CA GLU A 329 0.13 -24.25 8.60
C GLU A 329 0.99 -23.38 9.52
N SER A 330 1.14 -22.08 9.19
CA SER A 330 1.84 -21.12 10.05
C SER A 330 1.13 -20.95 11.39
N ILE A 331 -0.18 -20.70 11.38
CA ILE A 331 -0.99 -20.59 12.60
C ILE A 331 -0.89 -21.84 13.45
N ASP A 332 -0.97 -23.03 12.86
CA ASP A 332 -0.90 -24.28 13.59
C ASP A 332 0.48 -24.52 14.22
N ALA A 333 1.55 -24.22 13.50
CA ALA A 333 2.91 -24.32 14.02
C ALA A 333 3.17 -23.35 15.19
N TRP A 334 2.75 -22.09 15.06
CA TRP A 334 2.86 -21.11 16.13
C TRP A 334 1.99 -21.46 17.33
N ARG A 335 0.76 -21.95 17.12
CA ARG A 335 -0.12 -22.45 18.20
C ARG A 335 0.53 -23.59 18.98
N ALA A 336 1.12 -24.56 18.28
CA ALA A 336 1.84 -25.65 18.90
C ALA A 336 3.01 -25.16 19.75
N LEU A 337 3.78 -24.19 19.24
CA LEU A 337 4.88 -23.56 19.97
C LEU A 337 4.36 -22.84 21.24
N TYR A 338 3.34 -21.98 21.11
CA TYR A 338 2.78 -21.26 22.26
C TYR A 338 2.25 -22.21 23.35
N THR A 339 1.61 -23.32 22.91
CA THR A 339 1.13 -24.34 23.84
C THR A 339 2.29 -25.03 24.57
N ALA A 340 3.37 -25.34 23.87
CA ALA A 340 4.57 -25.94 24.47
C ALA A 340 5.25 -24.98 25.45
N GLU A 341 5.44 -23.70 25.06
CA GLU A 341 6.03 -22.66 25.93
C GLU A 341 5.20 -22.44 27.20
N ALA A 342 3.87 -22.41 27.09
CA ALA A 342 2.98 -22.29 28.23
C ALA A 342 3.11 -23.50 29.20
N ARG A 343 3.27 -24.71 28.65
CA ARG A 343 3.46 -25.95 29.41
C ARG A 343 4.78 -25.95 30.17
N VAL A 344 5.89 -25.60 29.49
CA VAL A 344 7.21 -25.58 30.12
C VAL A 344 7.52 -24.31 30.90
N LYS A 345 6.66 -23.28 30.76
CA LYS A 345 6.75 -21.96 31.40
C LYS A 345 8.02 -21.16 31.07
N HIS A 346 8.60 -21.40 29.93
CA HIS A 346 9.71 -20.61 29.38
C HIS A 346 9.71 -20.62 27.87
N PRO A 347 10.29 -19.58 27.21
CA PRO A 347 10.44 -19.53 25.78
C PRO A 347 11.28 -20.69 25.21
N LEU A 348 10.99 -21.09 23.98
CA LEU A 348 11.72 -22.09 23.20
C LEU A 348 12.44 -21.42 22.03
N PRO A 349 13.52 -20.66 22.26
CA PRO A 349 14.14 -19.78 21.26
C PRO A 349 14.66 -20.54 20.03
N HIS A 350 15.12 -21.78 20.19
CA HIS A 350 15.60 -22.60 19.09
C HIS A 350 14.46 -22.98 18.12
N ILE A 351 13.25 -23.24 18.61
CA ILE A 351 12.09 -23.53 17.78
C ILE A 351 11.54 -22.25 17.16
N ARG A 352 11.56 -21.11 17.90
CA ARG A 352 11.24 -19.81 17.32
C ARG A 352 12.19 -19.47 16.16
N ALA A 353 13.49 -19.69 16.34
CA ALA A 353 14.49 -19.49 15.28
C ALA A 353 14.22 -20.38 14.04
N LEU A 354 13.77 -21.62 14.24
CA LEU A 354 13.32 -22.44 13.11
C LEU A 354 12.14 -21.81 12.38
N LEU A 355 11.10 -21.37 13.09
CA LEU A 355 9.89 -20.82 12.49
C LEU A 355 10.09 -19.43 11.84
N THR A 356 11.16 -18.74 12.18
CA THR A 356 11.47 -17.39 11.67
C THR A 356 12.61 -17.34 10.65
N ALA A 357 13.27 -18.47 10.37
CA ALA A 357 14.34 -18.53 9.38
C ALA A 357 13.84 -18.26 7.95
N MET A 358 14.65 -17.59 7.15
CA MET A 358 14.31 -17.21 5.77
C MET A 358 15.22 -17.90 4.75
N PRO A 359 14.68 -18.25 3.56
CA PRO A 359 15.47 -18.87 2.49
C PRO A 359 16.32 -17.88 1.69
N VAL A 360 16.13 -16.58 1.89
CA VAL A 360 16.83 -15.50 1.21
C VAL A 360 17.66 -14.75 2.25
N SER A 361 18.98 -14.69 2.05
CA SER A 361 19.89 -13.99 2.94
C SER A 361 19.82 -12.46 2.76
N VAL A 362 20.33 -11.71 3.74
CA VAL A 362 20.50 -10.25 3.66
C VAL A 362 21.23 -9.85 2.38
N GLN A 363 22.35 -10.53 2.06
CA GLN A 363 23.15 -10.25 0.87
C GLN A 363 22.35 -10.47 -0.41
N ALA A 364 21.64 -11.59 -0.52
CA ALA A 364 20.79 -11.88 -1.69
C ALA A 364 19.66 -10.84 -1.82
N SER A 365 19.10 -10.34 -0.73
CA SER A 365 18.01 -9.39 -0.75
C SER A 365 18.36 -8.03 -1.36
N THR A 366 19.65 -7.71 -1.44
CA THR A 366 20.17 -6.46 -2.01
C THR A 366 21.00 -6.68 -3.28
N ASP A 367 21.19 -7.94 -3.70
CA ASP A 367 21.95 -8.30 -4.89
C ASP A 367 21.11 -8.14 -6.17
N PRO A 368 21.52 -7.22 -7.08
CA PRO A 368 20.86 -7.06 -8.37
C PRO A 368 20.75 -8.35 -9.20
N ALA A 369 21.77 -9.22 -9.14
CA ALA A 369 21.74 -10.48 -9.87
C ALA A 369 20.69 -11.45 -9.32
N TYR A 370 20.37 -11.35 -8.02
CA TYR A 370 19.36 -12.19 -7.41
C TYR A 370 17.95 -11.65 -7.63
N TYR A 371 17.66 -10.40 -7.31
CA TYR A 371 16.28 -9.90 -7.43
C TYR A 371 15.83 -9.74 -8.89
N SER A 372 16.73 -9.52 -9.86
CA SER A 372 16.38 -9.52 -11.29
C SER A 372 15.94 -10.91 -11.82
N ARG A 373 16.16 -11.99 -11.08
CA ARG A 373 15.60 -13.31 -11.41
C ARG A 373 14.07 -13.31 -11.46
N PHE A 374 13.46 -12.42 -10.69
CA PHE A 374 11.99 -12.28 -10.61
C PHE A 374 11.37 -11.50 -11.78
N ASP A 375 12.19 -10.94 -12.66
CA ASP A 375 11.75 -10.38 -13.95
C ASP A 375 11.61 -11.45 -15.04
N ASP A 376 12.20 -12.64 -14.82
CA ASP A 376 12.08 -13.82 -15.66
C ASP A 376 11.13 -14.83 -14.99
N ASN A 377 9.99 -15.12 -15.62
CA ASN A 377 8.96 -16.00 -15.04
C ASN A 377 9.48 -17.39 -14.71
N ARG A 378 10.37 -17.97 -15.50
CA ARG A 378 10.92 -19.31 -15.26
C ARG A 378 11.85 -19.31 -14.04
N LYS A 379 12.74 -18.32 -13.93
CA LYS A 379 13.66 -18.19 -12.79
C LYS A 379 12.88 -17.88 -11.50
N ALA A 380 11.85 -17.07 -11.59
CA ALA A 380 10.96 -16.79 -10.47
C ALA A 380 10.26 -18.05 -9.97
N GLU A 381 9.77 -18.90 -10.88
CA GLU A 381 9.12 -20.17 -10.53
C GLU A 381 10.12 -21.15 -9.87
N GLU A 382 11.35 -21.24 -10.35
CA GLU A 382 12.41 -22.04 -9.73
C GLU A 382 12.65 -21.62 -8.26
N GLU A 383 12.72 -20.29 -8.00
CA GLU A 383 12.88 -19.77 -6.64
C GLU A 383 11.65 -20.02 -5.77
N TYR A 384 10.45 -19.86 -6.32
CA TYR A 384 9.20 -20.14 -5.64
C TYR A 384 9.12 -21.60 -5.16
N ILE A 385 9.45 -22.57 -6.02
CA ILE A 385 9.48 -23.99 -5.67
C ILE A 385 10.50 -24.25 -4.55
N ARG A 386 11.70 -23.63 -4.63
CA ARG A 386 12.73 -23.72 -3.60
C ARG A 386 12.26 -23.18 -2.25
N TRP A 387 11.59 -22.04 -2.26
CA TRP A 387 11.05 -21.43 -1.03
C TRP A 387 9.91 -22.24 -0.43
N GLN A 388 9.01 -22.77 -1.25
CA GLN A 388 7.95 -23.65 -0.76
C GLN A 388 8.52 -24.87 -0.05
N LYS A 389 9.55 -25.50 -0.65
CA LYS A 389 10.24 -26.64 -0.04
C LYS A 389 10.87 -26.24 1.30
N PHE A 390 11.57 -25.10 1.33
CA PHE A 390 12.21 -24.58 2.55
C PHE A 390 11.19 -24.40 3.68
N PHE A 391 10.11 -23.65 3.46
CA PHE A 391 9.12 -23.40 4.51
C PHE A 391 8.37 -24.66 4.97
N ARG A 392 8.15 -25.62 4.07
CA ARG A 392 7.58 -26.91 4.43
C ARG A 392 8.51 -27.72 5.34
N GLU A 393 9.78 -27.79 5.00
CA GLU A 393 10.78 -28.49 5.80
C GLU A 393 11.02 -27.81 7.16
N GLN A 394 11.07 -26.48 7.19
CA GLN A 394 11.20 -25.67 8.37
C GLN A 394 10.08 -25.98 9.38
N GLN A 395 8.83 -25.91 8.95
CA GLN A 395 7.67 -26.17 9.82
C GLN A 395 7.66 -27.62 10.31
N ARG A 396 7.97 -28.59 9.43
CA ARG A 396 8.08 -29.99 9.82
C ARG A 396 9.14 -30.20 10.90
N LYS A 397 10.32 -29.57 10.76
CA LYS A 397 11.38 -29.64 11.77
C LYS A 397 10.93 -29.01 13.09
N ALA A 398 10.28 -27.84 13.06
CA ALA A 398 9.78 -27.18 14.25
C ALA A 398 8.77 -28.04 15.00
N ILE A 399 7.82 -28.67 14.31
CA ILE A 399 6.84 -29.59 14.92
C ILE A 399 7.53 -30.80 15.52
N ALA A 400 8.50 -31.41 14.81
CA ALA A 400 9.24 -32.57 15.34
C ALA A 400 10.08 -32.21 16.58
N GLU A 401 10.62 -31.00 16.70
CA GLU A 401 11.28 -30.54 17.91
C GLU A 401 10.28 -30.28 19.06
N LEU A 402 9.08 -29.75 18.74
CA LEU A 402 8.02 -29.54 19.74
C LEU A 402 7.52 -30.87 20.36
N GLU A 403 7.47 -31.96 19.61
CA GLU A 403 7.10 -33.29 20.10
C GLU A 403 8.09 -33.83 21.14
N LYS A 404 9.35 -33.38 21.12
CA LYS A 404 10.38 -33.76 22.10
C LYS A 404 10.33 -32.94 23.38
N VAL A 405 9.62 -31.80 23.38
CA VAL A 405 9.47 -30.95 24.58
C VAL A 405 8.47 -31.62 25.52
N ARG A 406 8.93 -31.99 26.69
CA ARG A 406 8.12 -32.65 27.71
C ARG A 406 7.64 -31.67 28.79
#